data_0f918d06752bf2fd437b9e30904a3abf
#
_entry.id   0f918d06752bf2fd437b9e30904a3abf
#
_cell.length_a   1.000
_cell.length_b   1.000
_cell.length_c   1.000
_cell.angle_alpha   90.00
_cell.angle_beta   90.00
_cell.angle_gamma   90.00
#
_symmetry.space_group_name_H-M   'P 1'
#
loop_
_entity.id
_entity.type
_entity.pdbx_description
1 polymer ?
#
loop_
_entity_poly.entity_id
_entity_poly.type
_entity_poly.pdbx_seq_one_letter_code
_entity_poly.pdbx_strand_id
1 'polypeptide(L)'
;MNAHKPTGSAYFHGVVDDEQVSRTLSVVVDNEPGVLARVIGLFSGRGYNIESLTVSETQHEQHLSRITIVTSGTANVLEQIKAQLERIIPVHRVVDLDTKAKELGFEKPIERELALVKVKGTGENRMEALRIAEAFGATVVDANTTHFIFEMTGRVSKVNQFIEIMRTLGAIEICRTGITAMNRGSEGIW
;
A
#
# COMPACT_ATOMS: atom_id res chain seq x y z
N MET A 1 13.48 -17.98 64.46
CA MET A 1 13.62 -16.89 63.46
C MET A 1 13.15 -17.42 62.11
N ASN A 2 11.88 -17.15 61.80
CA ASN A 2 11.27 -17.62 60.54
C ASN A 2 11.42 -16.54 59.49
N ALA A 3 12.17 -16.83 58.45
CA ALA A 3 12.30 -15.95 57.26
C ALA A 3 11.07 -16.12 56.38
N HIS A 4 10.34 -15.03 56.22
CA HIS A 4 9.19 -14.91 55.34
C HIS A 4 9.68 -14.81 53.89
N LYS A 5 9.31 -15.79 53.02
CA LYS A 5 9.49 -15.68 51.56
C LYS A 5 8.38 -14.81 50.99
N PRO A 6 8.70 -13.83 50.15
CA PRO A 6 7.66 -13.08 49.44
C PRO A 6 7.08 -13.93 48.33
N THR A 7 5.76 -14.09 48.35
CA THR A 7 4.95 -14.67 47.26
C THR A 7 5.03 -13.74 46.03
N GLY A 8 5.63 -14.23 44.96
CA GLY A 8 5.67 -13.56 43.66
C GLY A 8 4.27 -13.32 43.10
N SER A 9 4.01 -12.11 42.68
CA SER A 9 2.80 -11.66 41.99
C SER A 9 2.60 -12.44 40.68
N ALA A 10 1.43 -13.07 40.53
CA ALA A 10 1.04 -13.87 39.36
C ALA A 10 0.51 -13.01 38.17
N TYR A 11 1.10 -11.84 37.93
CA TYR A 11 0.82 -11.02 36.76
C TYR A 11 2.05 -10.87 35.86
N PHE A 12 2.59 -12.01 35.39
CA PHE A 12 3.37 -12.00 34.17
C PHE A 12 2.38 -11.97 33.01
N HIS A 13 1.96 -10.79 32.59
CA HIS A 13 1.50 -10.59 31.22
C HIS A 13 2.71 -10.85 30.33
N GLY A 14 2.68 -11.97 29.59
CA GLY A 14 3.63 -12.22 28.54
C GLY A 14 3.68 -10.96 27.67
N VAL A 15 4.87 -10.46 27.39
CA VAL A 15 5.11 -9.44 26.37
C VAL A 15 4.58 -10.06 25.09
N VAL A 16 3.36 -9.70 24.72
CA VAL A 16 2.83 -9.99 23.38
C VAL A 16 3.77 -9.19 22.47
N ASP A 17 4.51 -9.90 21.65
CA ASP A 17 5.40 -9.31 20.66
C ASP A 17 4.52 -8.43 19.75
N ASP A 18 4.55 -7.12 19.98
CA ASP A 18 3.77 -6.12 19.26
C ASP A 18 4.45 -5.80 17.92
N GLU A 19 4.90 -6.85 17.21
CA GLU A 19 5.51 -6.69 15.90
C GLU A 19 4.52 -6.00 14.95
N GLN A 20 4.91 -4.82 14.51
CA GLN A 20 4.15 -4.05 13.53
C GLN A 20 4.35 -4.67 12.15
N VAL A 21 3.26 -5.07 11.53
CA VAL A 21 3.26 -5.61 10.17
C VAL A 21 2.39 -4.75 9.26
N SER A 22 2.79 -4.64 8.01
CA SER A 22 1.98 -3.99 6.98
C SER A 22 1.07 -5.02 6.30
N ARG A 23 -0.16 -4.62 5.99
CA ARG A 23 -1.16 -5.43 5.28
C ARG A 23 -1.82 -4.63 4.18
N THR A 24 -2.12 -5.34 3.11
CA THR A 24 -2.85 -4.82 1.95
C THR A 24 -4.27 -5.36 1.97
N LEU A 25 -5.22 -4.49 2.25
CA LEU A 25 -6.64 -4.82 2.28
C LEU A 25 -7.30 -4.43 0.95
N SER A 26 -8.12 -5.31 0.41
CA SER A 26 -8.98 -5.02 -0.73
C SER A 26 -10.43 -4.97 -0.27
N VAL A 27 -11.09 -3.84 -0.48
CA VAL A 27 -12.45 -3.56 -0.05
C VAL A 27 -13.33 -3.34 -1.28
N VAL A 28 -14.35 -4.15 -1.45
CA VAL A 28 -15.37 -4.00 -2.52
C VAL A 28 -16.55 -3.25 -1.93
N VAL A 29 -16.94 -2.16 -2.58
CA VAL A 29 -17.97 -1.24 -2.11
C VAL A 29 -18.88 -0.80 -3.27
N ASP A 30 -20.08 -0.33 -2.97
CA ASP A 30 -20.88 0.40 -3.95
C ASP A 30 -20.16 1.68 -4.41
N ASN A 31 -20.27 1.99 -5.69
CA ASN A 31 -19.73 3.23 -6.24
C ASN A 31 -20.72 4.40 -6.00
N GLU A 32 -20.85 4.79 -4.72
CA GLU A 32 -21.77 5.85 -4.29
C GLU A 32 -21.04 7.02 -3.64
N PRO A 33 -21.58 8.24 -3.73
CA PRO A 33 -21.03 9.39 -3.01
C PRO A 33 -20.95 9.15 -1.50
N GLY A 34 -19.79 9.46 -0.90
CA GLY A 34 -19.59 9.39 0.55
C GLY A 34 -19.07 8.04 1.07
N VAL A 35 -19.04 6.95 0.29
CA VAL A 35 -18.54 5.65 0.74
C VAL A 35 -17.06 5.75 1.12
N LEU A 36 -16.24 6.35 0.26
CA LEU A 36 -14.82 6.57 0.55
C LEU A 36 -14.63 7.39 1.83
N ALA A 37 -15.44 8.42 2.05
CA ALA A 37 -15.38 9.24 3.27
C ALA A 37 -15.69 8.42 4.53
N ARG A 38 -16.63 7.48 4.48
CA ARG A 38 -16.93 6.56 5.60
C ARG A 38 -15.77 5.64 5.90
N VAL A 39 -15.15 5.06 4.86
CA VAL A 39 -13.95 4.22 5.01
C VAL A 39 -12.80 5.01 5.63
N ILE A 40 -12.47 6.19 5.10
CA ILE A 40 -11.41 7.05 5.63
C ILE A 40 -11.74 7.51 7.06
N GLY A 41 -13.02 7.84 7.33
CA GLY A 41 -13.49 8.26 8.64
C GLY A 41 -13.28 7.20 9.72
N LEU A 42 -13.39 5.91 9.39
CA LEU A 42 -13.08 4.82 10.30
C LEU A 42 -11.59 4.85 10.71
N PHE A 43 -10.68 5.01 9.77
CA PHE A 43 -9.25 5.10 10.04
C PHE A 43 -8.91 6.35 10.87
N SER A 44 -9.40 7.51 10.45
CA SER A 44 -9.15 8.79 11.13
C SER A 44 -9.71 8.80 12.55
N GLY A 45 -10.94 8.30 12.74
CA GLY A 45 -11.60 8.31 14.05
C GLY A 45 -10.95 7.39 15.09
N ARG A 46 -10.11 6.45 14.66
CA ARG A 46 -9.42 5.49 15.54
C ARG A 46 -7.90 5.64 15.54
N GLY A 47 -7.39 6.60 14.80
CA GLY A 47 -5.95 6.84 14.70
C GLY A 47 -5.17 5.75 13.95
N TYR A 48 -5.84 4.99 13.06
CA TYR A 48 -5.16 4.03 12.20
C TYR A 48 -4.45 4.76 11.05
N ASN A 49 -3.23 4.33 10.72
CA ASN A 49 -2.48 4.92 9.62
C ASN A 49 -2.88 4.29 8.27
N ILE A 50 -3.00 5.12 7.23
CA ILE A 50 -3.12 4.70 5.84
C ILE A 50 -1.82 5.03 5.13
N GLU A 51 -1.04 4.01 4.74
CA GLU A 51 0.22 4.18 4.00
C GLU A 51 -0.03 4.42 2.52
N SER A 52 -1.03 3.74 1.96
CA SER A 52 -1.44 3.89 0.56
C SER A 52 -2.93 3.62 0.42
N LEU A 53 -3.58 4.39 -0.44
CA LEU A 53 -4.99 4.26 -0.76
C LEU A 53 -5.19 4.47 -2.26
N THR A 54 -5.78 3.47 -2.92
CA THR A 54 -6.23 3.58 -4.31
C THR A 54 -7.68 3.20 -4.41
N VAL A 55 -8.42 3.92 -5.25
CA VAL A 55 -9.85 3.67 -5.50
C VAL A 55 -10.10 3.69 -6.99
N SER A 56 -10.84 2.71 -7.47
CA SER A 56 -11.30 2.69 -8.85
C SER A 56 -12.62 1.91 -8.97
N GLU A 57 -13.46 2.33 -9.87
CA GLU A 57 -14.58 1.52 -10.33
C GLU A 57 -14.04 0.33 -11.13
N THR A 58 -14.43 -0.88 -10.72
CA THR A 58 -13.92 -2.12 -11.32
C THR A 58 -14.99 -2.94 -12.02
N GLN A 59 -16.26 -2.69 -11.70
CA GLN A 59 -17.42 -3.33 -12.32
C GLN A 59 -18.49 -2.28 -12.62
N HIS A 60 -18.40 -1.70 -13.79
CA HIS A 60 -19.27 -0.60 -14.21
C HIS A 60 -20.75 -0.99 -14.23
N GLU A 61 -21.07 -2.18 -14.75
CA GLU A 61 -22.46 -2.69 -14.82
C GLU A 61 -23.10 -2.90 -13.45
N GLN A 62 -22.31 -3.18 -12.42
CA GLN A 62 -22.77 -3.42 -11.05
C GLN A 62 -22.56 -2.22 -10.15
N HIS A 63 -22.04 -1.11 -10.67
CA HIS A 63 -21.68 0.08 -9.89
C HIS A 63 -20.81 -0.23 -8.67
N LEU A 64 -19.82 -1.14 -8.83
CA LEU A 64 -18.92 -1.52 -7.76
C LEU A 64 -17.54 -0.86 -7.94
N SER A 65 -17.04 -0.34 -6.83
CA SER A 65 -15.68 0.18 -6.70
C SER A 65 -14.83 -0.73 -5.82
N ARG A 66 -13.55 -0.74 -6.12
CA ARG A 66 -12.54 -1.39 -5.31
C ARG A 66 -11.64 -0.36 -4.66
N ILE A 67 -11.51 -0.45 -3.34
CA ILE A 67 -10.56 0.33 -2.56
C ILE A 67 -9.44 -0.62 -2.13
N THR A 68 -8.20 -0.27 -2.48
CA THR A 68 -7.01 -0.97 -1.98
C THR A 68 -6.36 -0.09 -0.93
N ILE A 69 -6.21 -0.61 0.29
CA ILE A 69 -5.68 0.11 1.44
C ILE A 69 -4.45 -0.62 1.95
N VAL A 70 -3.33 0.07 2.05
CA VAL A 70 -2.15 -0.43 2.78
C VAL A 70 -2.10 0.26 4.13
N THR A 71 -2.05 -0.53 5.19
CA THR A 71 -2.04 -0.07 6.58
C THR A 71 -1.10 -0.94 7.41
N SER A 72 -0.50 -0.36 8.45
CA SER A 72 0.37 -1.07 9.38
C SER A 72 -0.20 -1.05 10.79
N GLY A 73 0.09 -2.10 11.54
CA GLY A 73 -0.33 -2.27 12.92
C GLY A 73 0.04 -3.64 13.45
N THR A 74 -0.30 -3.91 14.71
CA THR A 74 -0.20 -5.26 15.27
C THR A 74 -1.25 -6.17 14.64
N ALA A 75 -1.06 -7.49 14.69
CA ALA A 75 -2.01 -8.45 14.12
C ALA A 75 -3.45 -8.23 14.62
N ASN A 76 -3.61 -7.97 15.93
CA ASN A 76 -4.91 -7.69 16.56
C ASN A 76 -5.56 -6.42 16.01
N VAL A 77 -4.79 -5.35 15.81
CA VAL A 77 -5.28 -4.08 15.24
C VAL A 77 -5.75 -4.29 13.80
N LEU A 78 -5.00 -5.05 13.01
CA LEU A 78 -5.35 -5.33 11.62
C LEU A 78 -6.63 -6.16 11.48
N GLU A 79 -6.83 -7.16 12.34
CA GLU A 79 -8.09 -7.91 12.41
C GLU A 79 -9.26 -7.03 12.85
N GLN A 80 -9.05 -6.10 13.78
CA GLN A 80 -10.07 -5.13 14.17
C GLN A 80 -10.44 -4.19 13.01
N ILE A 81 -9.44 -3.69 12.26
CA ILE A 81 -9.68 -2.85 11.07
C ILE A 81 -10.55 -3.59 10.08
N LYS A 82 -10.20 -4.84 9.74
CA LYS A 82 -10.96 -5.69 8.82
C LYS A 82 -12.41 -5.86 9.29
N ALA A 83 -12.61 -6.29 10.53
CA ALA A 83 -13.94 -6.51 11.11
C ALA A 83 -14.81 -5.23 11.14
N GLN A 84 -14.19 -4.08 11.27
CA GLN A 84 -14.90 -2.79 11.27
C GLN A 84 -15.22 -2.32 9.86
N LEU A 85 -14.35 -2.53 8.89
CA LEU A 85 -14.62 -2.27 7.47
C LEU A 85 -15.82 -3.10 6.99
N GLU A 86 -15.91 -4.38 7.38
CA GLU A 86 -17.02 -5.28 7.05
C GLU A 86 -18.38 -4.81 7.60
N ARG A 87 -18.40 -3.94 8.60
CA ARG A 87 -19.64 -3.35 9.19
C ARG A 87 -20.09 -2.07 8.52
N ILE A 88 -19.28 -1.48 7.66
CA ILE A 88 -19.64 -0.25 6.95
C ILE A 88 -20.64 -0.60 5.85
N ILE A 89 -21.78 0.06 5.82
CA ILE A 89 -22.71 -0.01 4.70
C ILE A 89 -22.31 1.12 3.71
N PRO A 90 -22.06 0.86 2.45
CA PRO A 90 -22.26 -0.34 1.64
C PRO A 90 -20.95 -1.07 1.28
N VAL A 91 -20.29 -1.67 2.24
CA VAL A 91 -19.13 -2.57 1.98
C VAL A 91 -19.68 -3.99 1.73
N HIS A 92 -19.33 -4.57 0.58
CA HIS A 92 -19.74 -5.93 0.22
C HIS A 92 -18.74 -6.97 0.70
N ARG A 93 -17.45 -6.66 0.61
CA ARG A 93 -16.40 -7.62 0.96
C ARG A 93 -15.10 -6.92 1.35
N VAL A 94 -14.42 -7.48 2.34
CA VAL A 94 -13.06 -7.09 2.74
C VAL A 94 -12.17 -8.32 2.68
N VAL A 95 -11.05 -8.21 1.99
CA VAL A 95 -10.06 -9.29 1.85
C VAL A 95 -8.69 -8.78 2.28
N ASP A 96 -8.08 -9.43 3.27
CA ASP A 96 -6.65 -9.29 3.56
C ASP A 96 -5.88 -10.09 2.50
N LEU A 97 -5.25 -9.37 1.56
CA LEU A 97 -4.56 -9.98 0.44
C LEU A 97 -3.26 -10.69 0.86
N ASP A 98 -2.60 -10.23 1.92
CA ASP A 98 -1.39 -10.88 2.45
C ASP A 98 -1.73 -12.24 3.09
N THR A 99 -2.78 -12.28 3.90
CA THR A 99 -3.27 -13.53 4.48
C THR A 99 -3.72 -14.50 3.40
N LYS A 100 -4.51 -14.02 2.44
CA LYS A 100 -4.99 -14.84 1.32
C LYS A 100 -3.86 -15.36 0.43
N ALA A 101 -2.82 -14.57 0.18
CA ALA A 101 -1.64 -15.02 -0.55
C ALA A 101 -0.94 -16.18 0.15
N LYS A 102 -0.78 -16.11 1.48
CA LYS A 102 -0.18 -17.20 2.28
C LYS A 102 -1.02 -18.48 2.25
N GLU A 103 -2.34 -18.38 2.36
CA GLU A 103 -3.26 -19.53 2.22
C GLU A 103 -3.11 -20.21 0.86
N LEU A 104 -2.81 -19.47 -0.20
CA LEU A 104 -2.57 -19.98 -1.53
C LEU A 104 -1.12 -20.44 -1.79
N GLY A 105 -0.26 -20.43 -0.75
CA GLY A 105 1.14 -20.84 -0.83
C GLY A 105 2.09 -19.78 -1.41
N PHE A 106 1.69 -18.52 -1.45
CA PHE A 106 2.52 -17.41 -1.89
C PHE A 106 2.95 -16.53 -0.71
N GLU A 107 4.15 -16.00 -0.78
CA GLU A 107 4.67 -15.09 0.26
C GLU A 107 3.88 -13.76 0.31
N LYS A 108 3.55 -13.22 -0.88
CA LYS A 108 2.91 -11.92 -1.03
C LYS A 108 1.90 -11.88 -2.18
N PRO A 109 0.88 -11.01 -2.11
CA PRO A 109 0.02 -10.71 -3.26
C PRO A 109 0.82 -10.08 -4.41
N ILE A 110 0.17 -9.91 -5.56
CA ILE A 110 0.72 -9.09 -6.64
C ILE A 110 0.42 -7.64 -6.31
N GLU A 111 1.47 -6.83 -6.17
CA GLU A 111 1.37 -5.39 -5.93
C GLU A 111 2.09 -4.63 -7.04
N ARG A 112 1.48 -3.55 -7.49
CA ARG A 112 2.06 -2.64 -8.49
C ARG A 112 1.71 -1.20 -8.13
N GLU A 113 2.62 -0.32 -8.53
CA GLU A 113 2.46 1.12 -8.43
C GLU A 113 3.02 1.76 -9.70
N LEU A 114 2.40 2.84 -10.15
CA LEU A 114 2.91 3.70 -11.20
C LEU A 114 3.43 5.00 -10.59
N ALA A 115 4.58 5.46 -11.03
CA ALA A 115 5.13 6.76 -10.71
C ALA A 115 5.44 7.56 -11.98
N LEU A 116 5.13 8.85 -11.95
CA LEU A 116 5.61 9.84 -12.90
C LEU A 116 6.70 10.67 -12.21
N VAL A 117 7.88 10.74 -12.82
CA VAL A 117 9.04 11.42 -12.25
C VAL A 117 9.56 12.44 -13.24
N LYS A 118 9.45 13.72 -12.88
CA LYS A 118 10.00 14.83 -13.68
C LYS A 118 11.42 15.12 -13.24
N VAL A 119 12.36 14.94 -14.15
CA VAL A 119 13.79 15.19 -13.92
C VAL A 119 14.23 16.36 -14.78
N LYS A 120 14.77 17.39 -14.13
CA LYS A 120 15.38 18.55 -14.80
C LYS A 120 16.89 18.36 -14.80
N GLY A 121 17.52 18.47 -15.98
CA GLY A 121 18.96 18.32 -16.10
C GLY A 121 19.44 18.62 -17.51
N THR A 122 20.75 18.93 -17.56
CA THR A 122 21.49 19.16 -18.80
C THR A 122 22.78 18.35 -18.75
N GLY A 123 23.44 18.18 -19.89
CA GLY A 123 24.75 17.50 -19.96
C GLY A 123 24.72 16.05 -19.44
N GLU A 124 25.68 15.70 -18.60
CA GLU A 124 25.89 14.33 -18.12
C GLU A 124 24.71 13.79 -17.29
N ASN A 125 24.15 14.59 -16.37
CA ASN A 125 23.02 14.17 -15.55
C ASN A 125 21.79 13.79 -16.40
N ARG A 126 21.59 14.51 -17.52
CA ARG A 126 20.52 14.20 -18.47
C ARG A 126 20.71 12.84 -19.13
N MET A 127 21.95 12.54 -19.56
CA MET A 127 22.27 11.26 -20.19
C MET A 127 22.23 10.12 -19.20
N GLU A 128 22.68 10.34 -17.95
CA GLU A 128 22.61 9.33 -16.90
C GLU A 128 21.16 9.02 -16.49
N ALA A 129 20.29 10.03 -16.39
CA ALA A 129 18.87 9.80 -16.13
C ALA A 129 18.21 8.90 -17.19
N LEU A 130 18.55 9.07 -18.46
CA LEU A 130 18.07 8.18 -19.54
C LEU A 130 18.57 6.75 -19.38
N ARG A 131 19.84 6.55 -19.06
CA ARG A 131 20.44 5.22 -18.85
C ARG A 131 19.79 4.48 -17.67
N ILE A 132 19.58 5.20 -16.57
CA ILE A 132 18.89 4.65 -15.40
C ILE A 132 17.44 4.32 -15.73
N ALA A 133 16.74 5.20 -16.45
CA ALA A 133 15.36 4.93 -16.88
C ALA A 133 15.29 3.64 -17.72
N GLU A 134 16.18 3.46 -18.68
CA GLU A 134 16.26 2.25 -19.49
C GLU A 134 16.54 1.01 -18.64
N ALA A 135 17.53 1.07 -17.73
CA ALA A 135 17.88 -0.04 -16.83
C ALA A 135 16.72 -0.47 -15.92
N PHE A 136 15.87 0.47 -15.50
CA PHE A 136 14.69 0.21 -14.69
C PHE A 136 13.46 -0.16 -15.53
N GLY A 137 13.51 -0.03 -16.85
CA GLY A 137 12.38 -0.24 -17.75
C GLY A 137 11.33 0.88 -17.62
N ALA A 138 11.75 2.08 -17.27
CA ALA A 138 10.92 3.26 -17.29
C ALA A 138 10.84 3.84 -18.71
N THR A 139 9.71 4.45 -19.05
CA THR A 139 9.47 5.06 -20.37
C THR A 139 9.48 6.58 -20.27
N VAL A 140 9.93 7.24 -21.33
CA VAL A 140 9.85 8.70 -21.45
C VAL A 140 8.46 9.04 -21.98
N VAL A 141 7.67 9.79 -21.22
CA VAL A 141 6.32 10.23 -21.63
C VAL A 141 6.27 11.69 -22.05
N ASP A 142 7.23 12.49 -21.59
CA ASP A 142 7.46 13.86 -22.08
C ASP A 142 8.94 14.21 -22.05
N ALA A 143 9.41 14.98 -23.02
CA ALA A 143 10.81 15.38 -23.13
C ALA A 143 11.00 16.70 -23.87
N ASN A 144 11.95 17.51 -23.39
CA ASN A 144 12.50 18.62 -24.15
C ASN A 144 13.99 18.78 -23.82
N THR A 145 14.60 19.90 -24.20
CA THR A 145 16.03 20.15 -23.96
C THR A 145 16.40 20.33 -22.49
N THR A 146 15.45 20.58 -21.60
CA THR A 146 15.68 20.93 -20.19
C THR A 146 15.18 19.90 -19.20
N HIS A 147 14.25 19.01 -19.60
CA HIS A 147 13.69 17.99 -18.69
C HIS A 147 13.22 16.74 -19.43
N PHE A 148 12.99 15.71 -18.64
CA PHE A 148 12.23 14.50 -18.97
C PHE A 148 11.10 14.30 -17.95
N ILE A 149 10.01 13.65 -18.38
CA ILE A 149 9.06 12.99 -17.48
C ILE A 149 9.13 11.52 -17.81
N PHE A 150 9.53 10.73 -16.80
CA PHE A 150 9.58 9.28 -16.87
C PHE A 150 8.34 8.68 -16.23
N GLU A 151 7.77 7.67 -16.88
CA GLU A 151 6.77 6.77 -16.31
C GLU A 151 7.44 5.48 -15.89
N MET A 152 7.19 5.05 -14.67
CA MET A 152 7.67 3.79 -14.13
C MET A 152 6.56 3.01 -13.48
N THR A 153 6.38 1.76 -13.89
CA THR A 153 5.46 0.82 -13.23
C THR A 153 6.24 -0.37 -12.67
N GLY A 154 5.98 -0.72 -11.43
CA GLY A 154 6.69 -1.82 -10.81
C GLY A 154 6.24 -2.16 -9.40
N ARG A 155 7.00 -3.05 -8.73
CA ARG A 155 6.86 -3.26 -7.29
C ARG A 155 7.28 -1.98 -6.56
N VAL A 156 6.67 -1.70 -5.42
CA VAL A 156 6.94 -0.51 -4.60
C VAL A 156 8.43 -0.32 -4.34
N SER A 157 9.15 -1.39 -3.97
CA SER A 157 10.60 -1.32 -3.74
C SER A 157 11.39 -0.86 -4.96
N LYS A 158 11.02 -1.35 -6.16
CA LYS A 158 11.65 -0.96 -7.41
C LYS A 158 11.35 0.49 -7.77
N VAL A 159 10.10 0.93 -7.58
CA VAL A 159 9.68 2.32 -7.79
C VAL A 159 10.41 3.25 -6.82
N ASN A 160 10.51 2.90 -5.55
CA ASN A 160 11.26 3.68 -4.55
C ASN A 160 12.73 3.82 -4.94
N GLN A 161 13.39 2.73 -5.30
CA GLN A 161 14.78 2.75 -5.72
C GLN A 161 15.01 3.66 -6.94
N PHE A 162 14.13 3.57 -7.94
CA PHE A 162 14.18 4.44 -9.10
C PHE A 162 14.04 5.93 -8.72
N ILE A 163 13.08 6.25 -7.88
CA ILE A 163 12.84 7.62 -7.40
C ILE A 163 14.07 8.16 -6.64
N GLU A 164 14.65 7.37 -5.74
CA GLU A 164 15.84 7.80 -4.97
C GLU A 164 17.03 8.11 -5.89
N ILE A 165 17.27 7.28 -6.90
CA ILE A 165 18.34 7.56 -7.89
C ILE A 165 18.00 8.83 -8.70
N MET A 166 16.75 8.98 -9.17
CA MET A 166 16.35 10.15 -9.94
C MET A 166 16.43 11.46 -9.13
N ARG A 167 16.25 11.41 -7.82
CA ARG A 167 16.46 12.58 -6.94
C ARG A 167 17.90 13.08 -7.00
N THR A 168 18.87 12.19 -7.04
CA THR A 168 20.28 12.59 -7.16
C THR A 168 20.62 13.19 -8.53
N LEU A 169 19.83 12.88 -9.55
CA LEU A 169 20.00 13.33 -10.94
C LEU A 169 19.19 14.59 -11.28
N GLY A 170 18.42 15.13 -10.31
CA GLY A 170 17.64 16.36 -10.50
C GLY A 170 16.14 16.17 -10.63
N ALA A 171 15.56 15.13 -9.99
CA ALA A 171 14.11 15.01 -9.91
C ALA A 171 13.51 16.19 -9.11
N ILE A 172 12.56 16.89 -9.72
CA ILE A 172 11.92 18.09 -9.17
C ILE A 172 10.45 17.88 -8.81
N GLU A 173 9.81 16.84 -9.35
CA GLU A 173 8.41 16.53 -9.11
C GLU A 173 8.20 15.02 -9.23
N ILE A 174 7.44 14.45 -8.31
CA ILE A 174 7.11 13.04 -8.28
C ILE A 174 5.61 12.89 -8.00
N CYS A 175 4.92 12.17 -8.88
CA CYS A 175 3.53 11.79 -8.70
C CYS A 175 3.44 10.26 -8.64
N ARG A 176 2.64 9.72 -7.72
CA ARG A 176 2.46 8.28 -7.52
C ARG A 176 0.98 7.93 -7.44
N THR A 177 0.60 6.80 -8.01
CA THR A 177 -0.79 6.32 -7.93
C THR A 177 -1.15 5.77 -6.56
N GLY A 178 -0.16 5.32 -5.80
CA GLY A 178 -0.35 4.39 -4.70
C GLY A 178 -0.42 2.93 -5.18
N ILE A 179 -0.56 2.01 -4.25
CA ILE A 179 -0.48 0.57 -4.50
C ILE A 179 -1.80 0.04 -5.02
N THR A 180 -1.78 -0.59 -6.19
CA THR A 180 -2.84 -1.51 -6.61
C THR A 180 -2.39 -2.94 -6.36
N ALA A 181 -3.30 -3.79 -5.86
CA ALA A 181 -2.94 -5.15 -5.47
C ALA A 181 -4.03 -6.16 -5.85
N MET A 182 -3.61 -7.40 -6.09
CA MET A 182 -4.48 -8.50 -6.48
C MET A 182 -3.94 -9.83 -5.94
N ASN A 183 -4.84 -10.73 -5.54
CA ASN A 183 -4.47 -12.10 -5.21
C ASN A 183 -3.93 -12.84 -6.43
N ARG A 184 -3.12 -13.85 -6.16
CA ARG A 184 -2.70 -14.86 -7.13
C ARG A 184 -3.76 -15.96 -7.22
N GLY A 185 -3.63 -16.79 -8.25
CA GLY A 185 -4.56 -17.91 -8.49
C GLY A 185 -5.75 -17.51 -9.35
N SER A 186 -6.71 -18.42 -9.49
CA SER A 186 -7.86 -18.28 -10.39
C SER A 186 -9.10 -17.68 -9.73
N GLU A 187 -9.08 -17.52 -8.39
CA GLU A 187 -10.25 -16.99 -7.67
C GLU A 187 -10.27 -15.47 -7.66
N GLY A 188 -11.42 -14.88 -7.98
CA GLY A 188 -11.69 -13.46 -7.80
C GLY A 188 -12.09 -13.12 -6.35
N ILE A 189 -12.15 -11.83 -6.05
CA ILE A 189 -12.61 -11.32 -4.76
C ILE A 189 -14.08 -10.85 -4.78
N TRP A 190 -14.79 -11.16 -5.85
CA TRP A 190 -16.21 -10.82 -6.06
C TRP A 190 -17.15 -11.77 -5.34
#